data_5cd3da28f7cd1f915a7b78ee051a8789
#
_entry.id   5cd3da28f7cd1f915a7b78ee051a8789
#
_cell.length_a   1.000
_cell.length_b   1.000
_cell.length_c   1.000
_cell.angle_alpha   90.00
_cell.angle_beta   90.00
_cell.angle_gamma   90.00
#
_symmetry.space_group_name_H-M   'P 1'
#
loop_
_entity.id
_entity.type
_entity.pdbx_description
1 polymer ?
#
loop_
_entity_poly.entity_id
_entity_poly.type
_entity_poly.pdbx_seq_one_letter_code
_entity_poly.pdbx_strand_id
1 'polypeptide(L)'
;DDIDFSLNQKDVEPFKQLLLEKKDSLLHSDSLKWSARCQQDEKGNIWNFNLCFTNRDEFKFHEFDIGIGVNGIYGERSVCMRGRYLARPLIHFENYDVIKFKGNELKAPYHHIDYLNFVYNDWGQPKIYQFGQKYGFGEKTHMPELKTNNKEVILF
;
A
#
# COMPACT_ATOMS: atom_id res chain seq x y z
N ASP A 1 10.47 -3.66 8.52
CA ASP A 1 10.57 -2.39 7.77
C ASP A 1 9.91 -2.61 6.43
N ASP A 2 8.70 -2.06 6.25
CA ASP A 2 7.86 -2.29 5.09
C ASP A 2 8.04 -1.16 4.07
N ILE A 3 7.96 -1.49 2.79
CA ILE A 3 7.86 -0.50 1.71
C ILE A 3 6.41 -0.49 1.24
N ASP A 4 5.75 0.64 1.45
CA ASP A 4 4.37 0.83 1.04
C ASP A 4 4.26 1.72 -0.18
N PHE A 5 3.51 1.28 -1.16
CA PHE A 5 3.14 2.07 -2.34
C PHE A 5 1.64 2.36 -2.36
N SER A 6 1.26 3.30 -3.20
CA SER A 6 -0.15 3.61 -3.47
C SER A 6 -0.45 3.54 -4.96
N LEU A 7 -1.63 3.02 -5.27
CA LEU A 7 -2.17 2.91 -6.62
C LEU A 7 -3.54 3.59 -6.67
N ASN A 8 -3.87 4.27 -7.74
CA ASN A 8 -5.22 4.78 -7.92
C ASN A 8 -6.18 3.67 -8.39
N GLN A 9 -7.45 3.75 -8.00
CA GLN A 9 -8.47 2.75 -8.37
C GLN A 9 -8.55 2.50 -9.89
N LYS A 10 -8.37 3.54 -10.70
CA LYS A 10 -8.38 3.44 -12.17
C LYS A 10 -7.25 2.60 -12.75
N ASP A 11 -6.15 2.46 -12.02
CA ASP A 11 -4.94 1.78 -12.45
C ASP A 11 -4.86 0.31 -11.95
N VAL A 12 -5.91 -0.15 -11.24
CA VAL A 12 -5.96 -1.50 -10.62
C VAL A 12 -5.91 -2.61 -11.66
N GLU A 13 -6.77 -2.57 -12.68
CA GLU A 13 -6.79 -3.62 -13.68
C GLU A 13 -5.53 -3.62 -14.57
N PRO A 14 -5.03 -2.47 -15.08
CA PRO A 14 -3.74 -2.43 -15.75
C PRO A 14 -2.58 -2.98 -14.90
N PHE A 15 -2.56 -2.64 -13.62
CA PHE A 15 -1.52 -3.15 -12.71
C PHE A 15 -1.63 -4.66 -12.48
N LYS A 16 -2.82 -5.18 -12.27
CA LYS A 16 -3.08 -6.61 -12.13
C LYS A 16 -2.64 -7.39 -13.36
N GLN A 17 -2.95 -6.90 -14.57
CA GLN A 17 -2.50 -7.50 -15.82
C GLN A 17 -0.98 -7.51 -15.92
N LEU A 18 -0.33 -6.39 -15.59
CA LEU A 18 1.12 -6.30 -15.56
C LEU A 18 1.74 -7.35 -14.61
N LEU A 19 1.18 -7.55 -13.42
CA LEU A 19 1.66 -8.58 -12.49
C LEU A 19 1.57 -9.98 -13.11
N LEU A 20 0.43 -10.32 -13.73
CA LEU A 20 0.22 -11.61 -14.39
C LEU A 20 1.18 -11.84 -15.56
N GLU A 21 1.44 -10.80 -16.36
CA GLU A 21 2.39 -10.86 -17.47
C GLU A 21 3.85 -11.03 -17.01
N LYS A 22 4.19 -10.43 -15.86
CA LYS A 22 5.55 -10.41 -15.32
C LYS A 22 5.85 -11.49 -14.29
N LYS A 23 4.88 -12.34 -13.95
CA LYS A 23 5.01 -13.35 -12.89
C LYS A 23 6.26 -14.23 -13.04
N ASP A 24 6.63 -14.59 -14.28
CA ASP A 24 7.76 -15.47 -14.57
C ASP A 24 9.06 -14.71 -14.91
N SER A 25 9.00 -13.37 -15.09
CA SER A 25 10.12 -12.58 -15.61
C SER A 25 10.73 -11.58 -14.62
N LEU A 26 10.09 -11.33 -13.48
CA LEU A 26 10.55 -10.34 -12.52
C LEU A 26 11.78 -10.76 -11.71
N LEU A 27 12.09 -12.04 -11.69
CA LEU A 27 13.18 -12.56 -10.87
C LEU A 27 14.19 -13.29 -11.75
N HIS A 28 15.41 -12.75 -11.79
CA HIS A 28 16.56 -13.37 -12.47
C HIS A 28 17.29 -14.44 -11.61
N SER A 29 16.69 -14.91 -10.54
CA SER A 29 17.30 -15.83 -9.59
C SER A 29 16.36 -16.99 -9.30
N ASP A 30 16.85 -18.21 -9.48
CA ASP A 30 16.13 -19.43 -9.13
C ASP A 30 15.88 -19.55 -7.61
N SER A 31 16.61 -18.78 -6.81
CA SER A 31 16.53 -18.81 -5.35
C SER A 31 15.43 -17.89 -4.77
N LEU A 32 14.96 -16.89 -5.52
CA LEU A 32 13.93 -15.98 -5.06
C LEU A 32 12.60 -16.27 -5.76
N LYS A 33 11.60 -16.62 -4.99
CA LYS A 33 10.22 -16.75 -5.45
C LYS A 33 9.39 -15.58 -4.98
N TRP A 34 8.40 -15.24 -5.77
CA TRP A 34 7.42 -14.26 -5.39
C TRP A 34 5.99 -14.73 -5.72
N SER A 35 5.06 -14.17 -5.02
CA SER A 35 3.64 -14.38 -5.25
C SER A 35 2.92 -13.05 -5.11
N ALA A 36 1.78 -12.91 -5.74
CA ALA A 36 0.93 -11.75 -5.63
C ALA A 36 -0.44 -12.15 -5.08
N ARG A 37 -0.90 -11.39 -4.11
CA ARG A 37 -2.23 -11.53 -3.51
C ARG A 37 -2.93 -10.18 -3.57
N CYS A 38 -4.25 -10.19 -3.56
CA CYS A 38 -5.02 -8.96 -3.40
C CYS A 38 -6.16 -9.15 -2.40
N GLN A 39 -6.62 -8.05 -1.82
CA GLN A 39 -7.81 -8.02 -1.00
C GLN A 39 -8.95 -7.39 -1.78
N GLN A 40 -10.06 -8.11 -1.87
CA GLN A 40 -11.27 -7.69 -2.56
C GLN A 40 -12.42 -7.54 -1.57
N ASP A 41 -13.26 -6.52 -1.82
CA ASP A 41 -14.55 -6.41 -1.15
C ASP A 41 -15.59 -7.38 -1.75
N GLU A 42 -16.81 -7.35 -1.21
CA GLU A 42 -17.93 -8.20 -1.65
C GLU A 42 -18.36 -7.94 -3.11
N LYS A 43 -18.02 -6.76 -3.64
CA LYS A 43 -18.32 -6.36 -5.03
C LYS A 43 -17.18 -6.70 -5.99
N GLY A 44 -16.08 -7.27 -5.48
CA GLY A 44 -14.90 -7.60 -6.26
C GLY A 44 -13.92 -6.44 -6.47
N ASN A 45 -14.15 -5.27 -5.85
CA ASN A 45 -13.20 -4.17 -5.93
C ASN A 45 -11.94 -4.51 -5.15
N ILE A 46 -10.78 -4.29 -5.77
CA ILE A 46 -9.48 -4.51 -5.12
C ILE A 46 -9.08 -3.25 -4.35
N TRP A 47 -8.72 -3.44 -3.08
CA TRP A 47 -8.31 -2.38 -2.16
C TRP A 47 -6.84 -2.47 -1.73
N ASN A 48 -6.20 -3.59 -1.98
CA ASN A 48 -4.80 -3.79 -1.65
C ASN A 48 -4.20 -4.91 -2.49
N PHE A 49 -2.91 -4.77 -2.82
CA PHE A 49 -2.07 -5.86 -3.31
C PHE A 49 -0.94 -6.09 -2.32
N ASN A 50 -0.57 -7.33 -2.13
CA ASN A 50 0.63 -7.74 -1.41
C ASN A 50 1.50 -8.57 -2.35
N LEU A 51 2.73 -8.11 -2.57
CA LEU A 51 3.75 -8.85 -3.28
C LEU A 51 4.67 -9.48 -2.23
N CYS A 52 4.61 -10.79 -2.13
CA CYS A 52 5.35 -11.56 -1.13
C CYS A 52 6.57 -12.20 -1.79
N PHE A 53 7.74 -11.98 -1.22
CA PHE A 53 9.00 -12.48 -1.73
C PHE A 53 9.61 -13.46 -0.72
N THR A 54 9.92 -14.68 -1.16
CA THR A 54 10.52 -15.72 -0.32
C THR A 54 11.83 -16.18 -0.91
N ASN A 55 12.87 -16.24 -0.07
CA ASN A 55 14.13 -16.89 -0.43
C ASN A 55 14.07 -18.37 -0.05
N ARG A 56 14.36 -19.28 -1.02
CA ARG A 56 14.24 -20.73 -0.80
C ARG A 56 15.43 -21.39 -0.14
N ASP A 57 16.64 -20.88 -0.35
CA ASP A 57 17.78 -21.77 -0.26
C ASP A 57 18.62 -21.69 1.01
N GLU A 58 18.63 -20.67 1.81
CA GLU A 58 19.48 -20.67 3.01
C GLU A 58 18.96 -19.87 4.21
N PHE A 59 18.11 -18.90 3.98
CA PHE A 59 17.62 -18.06 5.06
C PHE A 59 16.14 -18.32 5.30
N LYS A 60 15.86 -19.28 6.11
CA LYS A 60 14.53 -19.79 6.43
C LYS A 60 13.49 -18.74 6.86
N PHE A 61 13.80 -17.45 6.90
CA PHE A 61 12.98 -16.46 7.56
C PHE A 61 12.98 -15.03 6.98
N HIS A 62 13.43 -14.81 5.76
CA HIS A 62 13.27 -13.47 5.17
C HIS A 62 12.21 -13.47 4.08
N GLU A 63 10.97 -13.53 4.55
CA GLU A 63 9.86 -13.05 3.74
C GLU A 63 9.83 -11.53 3.89
N PHE A 64 9.80 -10.82 2.79
CA PHE A 64 9.46 -9.41 2.80
C PHE A 64 8.27 -9.17 1.89
N ASP A 65 7.41 -8.28 2.33
CA ASP A 65 6.21 -7.90 1.62
C ASP A 65 6.31 -6.46 1.13
N ILE A 66 5.81 -6.25 -0.08
CA ILE A 66 5.53 -4.91 -0.59
C ILE A 66 4.03 -4.71 -0.58
N GLY A 67 3.56 -3.82 0.27
CA GLY A 67 2.16 -3.42 0.33
C GLY A 67 1.85 -2.35 -0.71
N ILE A 68 0.79 -2.55 -1.49
CA ILE A 68 0.31 -1.57 -2.46
C ILE A 68 -1.15 -1.26 -2.15
N GLY A 69 -1.37 -0.18 -1.40
CA GLY A 69 -2.70 0.29 -1.06
C GLY A 69 -3.40 0.92 -2.27
N VAL A 70 -4.65 0.57 -2.50
CA VAL A 70 -5.46 1.17 -3.57
C VAL A 70 -6.26 2.34 -2.99
N ASN A 71 -6.15 3.49 -3.65
CA ASN A 71 -6.86 4.71 -3.30
C ASN A 71 -8.08 4.88 -4.21
N GLY A 72 -9.27 4.80 -3.63
CA GLY A 72 -10.52 5.21 -4.26
C GLY A 72 -10.89 6.65 -3.91
N ILE A 73 -11.77 7.27 -4.69
CA ILE A 73 -12.30 8.61 -4.43
C ILE A 73 -13.68 8.49 -3.80
N TYR A 74 -13.87 9.19 -2.69
CA TYR A 74 -15.15 9.28 -1.98
C TYR A 74 -15.42 10.74 -1.58
N GLY A 75 -16.19 11.45 -2.40
CA GLY A 75 -16.34 12.90 -2.28
C GLY A 75 -15.00 13.62 -2.44
N GLU A 76 -14.66 14.49 -1.50
CA GLU A 76 -13.38 15.22 -1.46
C GLU A 76 -12.27 14.46 -0.74
N ARG A 77 -12.40 13.14 -0.62
CA ARG A 77 -11.46 12.29 0.10
C ARG A 77 -10.90 11.19 -0.78
N SER A 78 -9.63 10.92 -0.61
CA SER A 78 -9.01 9.68 -1.05
C SER A 78 -9.13 8.65 0.07
N VAL A 79 -9.66 7.47 -0.24
CA VAL A 79 -9.93 6.40 0.72
C VAL A 79 -9.13 5.17 0.34
N CYS A 80 -8.40 4.61 1.31
CA CYS A 80 -7.78 3.30 1.16
C CYS A 80 -8.19 2.38 2.31
N MET A 81 -8.06 1.07 2.09
CA MET A 81 -8.34 0.06 3.08
C MET A 81 -7.01 -0.50 3.64
N ARG A 82 -6.82 -0.38 4.97
CA ARG A 82 -5.70 -0.95 5.72
C ARG A 82 -6.24 -1.57 7.02
N GLY A 83 -6.84 -2.75 6.91
CA GLY A 83 -7.60 -3.34 8.02
C GLY A 83 -8.89 -2.57 8.39
N ARG A 84 -8.95 -1.30 8.03
CA ARG A 84 -10.09 -0.39 8.10
C ARG A 84 -9.98 0.65 6.98
N TYR A 85 -11.08 1.29 6.62
CA TYR A 85 -11.06 2.39 5.65
C TYR A 85 -10.48 3.64 6.29
N LEU A 86 -9.48 4.20 5.63
CA LEU A 86 -8.80 5.43 6.01
C LEU A 86 -9.03 6.47 4.93
N ALA A 87 -9.60 7.61 5.32
CA ALA A 87 -9.83 8.74 4.43
C ALA A 87 -8.77 9.82 4.64
N ARG A 88 -8.30 10.39 3.55
CA ARG A 88 -7.30 11.46 3.53
C ARG A 88 -7.77 12.55 2.57
N PRO A 89 -7.35 13.82 2.74
CA PRO A 89 -7.70 14.88 1.80
C PRO A 89 -7.32 14.50 0.37
N LEU A 90 -8.24 14.67 -0.58
CA LEU A 90 -8.05 14.26 -1.97
C LEU A 90 -6.90 15.00 -2.64
N ILE A 91 -6.65 16.25 -2.25
CA ILE A 91 -5.59 17.08 -2.80
C ILE A 91 -4.21 16.41 -2.83
N HIS A 92 -3.91 15.57 -1.85
CA HIS A 92 -2.64 14.84 -1.79
C HIS A 92 -2.51 13.73 -2.86
N PHE A 93 -3.59 13.40 -3.57
CA PHE A 93 -3.66 12.29 -4.54
C PHE A 93 -4.06 12.75 -5.95
N GLU A 94 -4.36 14.04 -6.14
CA GLU A 94 -4.67 14.62 -7.46
C GLU A 94 -3.41 14.94 -8.25
N ASN A 95 -2.29 15.11 -7.55
CA ASN A 95 -0.99 15.37 -8.11
C ASN A 95 0.09 14.64 -7.30
N TYR A 96 1.37 14.88 -7.57
CA TYR A 96 2.48 14.30 -6.83
C TYR A 96 3.64 15.28 -6.69
N ASP A 97 4.36 15.15 -5.62
CA ASP A 97 5.70 15.70 -5.46
C ASP A 97 6.74 14.70 -5.97
N VAL A 98 7.89 15.18 -6.40
CA VAL A 98 9.04 14.32 -6.72
C VAL A 98 10.02 14.41 -5.57
N ILE A 99 10.33 13.27 -4.97
CA ILE A 99 11.34 13.15 -3.93
C ILE A 99 12.53 12.33 -4.42
N LYS A 100 13.72 12.63 -3.90
CA LYS A 100 14.93 11.85 -4.19
C LYS A 100 15.21 10.88 -3.06
N PHE A 101 15.36 9.60 -3.39
CA PHE A 101 15.71 8.56 -2.45
C PHE A 101 16.73 7.60 -3.05
N LYS A 102 17.91 7.51 -2.41
CA LYS A 102 19.03 6.66 -2.86
C LYS A 102 19.37 6.84 -4.35
N GLY A 103 19.38 8.09 -4.83
CA GLY A 103 19.70 8.43 -6.22
C GLY A 103 18.55 8.25 -7.21
N ASN A 104 17.40 7.76 -6.79
CA ASN A 104 16.21 7.61 -7.62
C ASN A 104 15.19 8.72 -7.34
N GLU A 105 14.45 9.13 -8.36
CA GLU A 105 13.30 10.00 -8.23
C GLU A 105 12.03 9.16 -8.02
N LEU A 106 11.32 9.45 -6.95
CA LEU A 106 10.08 8.75 -6.59
C LEU A 106 8.94 9.75 -6.50
N LYS A 107 7.74 9.32 -6.89
CA LYS A 107 6.51 10.07 -6.70
C LYS A 107 6.03 9.90 -5.26
N ALA A 108 5.80 11.02 -4.58
CA ALA A 108 5.21 11.10 -3.25
C ALA A 108 3.84 11.81 -3.32
N PRO A 109 2.98 11.67 -2.31
CA PRO A 109 1.77 12.45 -2.21
C PRO A 109 2.04 13.95 -2.38
N TYR A 110 1.19 14.65 -3.12
CA TYR A 110 1.30 16.10 -3.32
C TYR A 110 1.24 16.83 -1.98
N HIS A 111 2.05 17.88 -1.81
CA HIS A 111 2.26 18.51 -0.50
C HIS A 111 2.65 17.47 0.57
N HIS A 112 3.64 16.63 0.28
CA HIS A 112 3.99 15.45 1.10
C HIS A 112 4.28 15.79 2.56
N ILE A 113 4.80 16.97 2.88
CA ILE A 113 5.00 17.40 4.26
C ILE A 113 3.66 17.58 4.99
N ASP A 114 2.68 18.22 4.34
CA ASP A 114 1.36 18.41 4.93
C ASP A 114 0.63 17.07 5.04
N TYR A 115 0.81 16.18 4.06
CA TYR A 115 0.33 14.81 4.12
C TYR A 115 0.89 14.04 5.32
N LEU A 116 2.21 14.12 5.57
CA LEU A 116 2.85 13.48 6.71
C LEU A 116 2.37 14.07 8.04
N ASN A 117 2.22 15.38 8.13
CA ASN A 117 1.65 16.05 9.29
C ASN A 117 0.19 15.61 9.54
N PHE A 118 -0.60 15.46 8.49
CA PHE A 118 -1.98 14.98 8.60
C PHE A 118 -2.06 13.54 9.11
N VAL A 119 -1.20 12.66 8.58
CA VAL A 119 -1.23 11.22 8.89
C VAL A 119 -0.56 10.91 10.23
N TYR A 120 0.60 11.49 10.49
CA TYR A 120 1.47 11.10 11.60
C TYR A 120 1.69 12.20 12.65
N ASN A 121 1.12 13.39 12.44
CA ASN A 121 1.27 14.57 13.29
C ASN A 121 2.74 15.03 13.40
N ASP A 122 3.50 14.57 14.36
CA ASP A 122 4.91 14.93 14.58
C ASP A 122 5.88 13.90 13.96
N TRP A 123 5.71 13.59 12.69
CA TRP A 123 6.48 12.59 11.93
C TRP A 123 8.01 12.84 11.94
N GLY A 124 8.46 14.09 12.13
CA GLY A 124 9.88 14.43 12.23
C GLY A 124 10.59 13.87 13.47
N GLN A 125 9.85 13.34 14.43
CA GLN A 125 10.40 12.68 15.63
C GLN A 125 10.27 11.14 15.47
N PRO A 126 11.40 10.41 15.41
CA PRO A 126 11.36 8.97 15.39
C PRO A 126 10.60 8.41 16.60
N LYS A 127 9.63 7.54 16.34
CA LYS A 127 8.84 6.87 17.38
C LYS A 127 9.01 5.38 17.28
N ILE A 128 9.27 4.73 18.41
CA ILE A 128 9.29 3.28 18.51
C ILE A 128 7.93 2.86 19.07
N TYR A 129 7.16 2.13 18.26
CA TYR A 129 5.91 1.54 18.71
C TYR A 129 6.15 0.10 19.18
N GLN A 130 5.60 -0.25 20.33
CA GLN A 130 5.59 -1.64 20.75
C GLN A 130 4.52 -2.41 19.95
N PHE A 131 4.78 -3.69 19.72
CA PHE A 131 3.82 -4.57 19.05
C PHE A 131 2.44 -4.49 19.73
N GLY A 132 1.39 -4.22 18.96
CA GLY A 132 0.02 -4.06 19.46
C GLY A 132 -0.37 -2.63 19.86
N GLN A 133 0.55 -1.67 19.89
CA GLN A 133 0.18 -0.26 20.03
C GLN A 133 -0.50 0.22 18.73
N LYS A 134 -1.63 0.92 18.88
CA LYS A 134 -2.31 1.54 17.74
C LYS A 134 -1.40 2.64 17.19
N TYR A 135 -0.95 2.47 15.95
CA TYR A 135 -0.39 3.59 15.19
C TYR A 135 -1.39 4.74 15.25
N GLY A 136 -0.88 5.94 15.55
CA GLY A 136 -1.72 7.12 15.72
C GLY A 136 -2.29 7.71 14.43
N PHE A 137 -2.80 6.84 13.53
CA PHE A 137 -3.74 7.29 12.52
C PHE A 137 -4.95 7.83 13.29
N GLY A 138 -5.01 9.15 13.41
CA GLY A 138 -6.02 9.81 14.23
C GLY A 138 -7.43 9.35 13.86
N GLU A 139 -8.36 9.43 14.79
CA GLU A 139 -9.79 9.17 14.55
C GLU A 139 -10.34 9.95 13.34
N LYS A 140 -9.69 11.08 13.00
CA LYS A 140 -10.00 11.92 11.83
C LYS A 140 -9.92 11.19 10.48
N THR A 141 -9.16 10.09 10.38
CA THR A 141 -9.01 9.34 9.14
C THR A 141 -9.95 8.15 9.03
N HIS A 142 -10.60 7.74 10.11
CA HIS A 142 -11.45 6.56 10.12
C HIS A 142 -12.82 6.84 9.49
N MET A 143 -13.28 5.93 8.61
CA MET A 143 -14.62 5.95 8.00
C MET A 143 -15.39 4.71 8.43
N PRO A 144 -16.04 4.72 9.61
CA PRO A 144 -16.74 3.55 10.13
C PRO A 144 -17.98 3.16 9.32
N GLU A 145 -18.50 4.08 8.50
CA GLU A 145 -19.61 3.83 7.59
C GLU A 145 -19.27 2.90 6.43
N LEU A 146 -17.98 2.80 6.10
CA LEU A 146 -17.50 1.88 5.07
C LEU A 146 -17.12 0.55 5.74
N LYS A 147 -18.08 -0.37 5.79
CA LYS A 147 -17.85 -1.75 6.25
C LYS A 147 -17.91 -2.67 5.05
N THR A 148 -16.89 -3.50 4.91
CA THR A 148 -16.92 -4.58 3.92
C THR A 148 -16.27 -5.82 4.51
N ASN A 149 -16.79 -6.97 4.12
CA ASN A 149 -16.11 -8.24 4.31
C ASN A 149 -15.10 -8.37 3.16
N ASN A 150 -13.83 -8.29 3.50
CA ASN A 150 -12.78 -8.45 2.51
C ASN A 150 -12.32 -9.90 2.50
N LYS A 151 -12.07 -10.42 1.31
CA LYS A 151 -11.42 -11.72 1.13
C LYS A 151 -10.07 -11.55 0.45
N GLU A 152 -9.13 -12.37 0.86
CA GLU A 152 -7.85 -12.51 0.16
C GLU A 152 -8.03 -13.39 -1.09
N VAL A 153 -7.46 -12.96 -2.18
CA VAL A 153 -7.42 -13.68 -3.45
C VAL A 153 -5.96 -13.80 -3.89
N ILE A 154 -5.53 -15.02 -4.14
CA ILE A 154 -4.20 -15.33 -4.68
C ILE A 154 -4.27 -15.09 -6.19
N LEU A 155 -3.37 -14.29 -6.73
CA LEU A 155 -3.27 -14.04 -8.17
C LEU A 155 -2.37 -15.06 -8.84
N PHE A 156 -1.27 -15.44 -8.19
CA PHE A 156 -0.35 -16.52 -8.56
C PHE A 156 0.60 -16.86 -7.42
#